data_b0fc9e32bd3e087153cb696612174e9d
#
_entry.id   b0fc9e32bd3e087153cb696612174e9d
#
_cell.length_a   1.000
_cell.length_b   1.000
_cell.length_c   1.000
_cell.angle_alpha   90.00
_cell.angle_beta   90.00
_cell.angle_gamma   90.00
#
_symmetry.space_group_name_H-M   'P 1'
#
loop_
_entity.id
_entity.type
_entity.pdbx_description
1 polymer ?
#
loop_
_entity_poly.entity_id
_entity_poly.type
_entity_poly.pdbx_seq_one_letter_code
_entity_poly.pdbx_strand_id
1 'polypeptide(L)'
;MELDACIKGRRSVRAYTDEPVSKEQMEAVLEAGTWAPTGMGREPWQFIIIKDKNLIKLVSDETKQLVKQAMPPLAERFSTDVDIICYNAPTLVLVCTEKDPQWANVNLLDSVLATENMFLKAYELGLGTCYMGFVQLLNNKPEVLRNLGVPENLEMTVPFIIGHPKSKQGRGERQKPNVLKWIK
;
A
#
# COMPACT_ATOMS: atom_id res chain seq x y z
N MET A 1 11.65 17.34 6.89
CA MET A 1 12.72 16.90 5.95
C MET A 1 12.52 17.60 4.62
N GLU A 2 13.61 17.86 3.85
CA GLU A 2 13.46 18.43 2.51
C GLU A 2 12.76 17.46 1.57
N LEU A 3 11.83 17.96 0.72
CA LEU A 3 11.02 17.14 -0.20
C LEU A 3 11.87 16.23 -1.10
N ASP A 4 12.97 16.77 -1.66
CA ASP A 4 13.89 16.02 -2.52
C ASP A 4 14.54 14.84 -1.77
N ALA A 5 14.81 15.01 -0.48
CA ALA A 5 15.34 13.94 0.36
C ALA A 5 14.29 12.84 0.61
N CYS A 6 13.01 13.19 0.77
CA CYS A 6 11.90 12.23 0.90
C CYS A 6 11.72 11.43 -0.40
N ILE A 7 11.61 12.10 -1.54
CA ILE A 7 11.43 11.48 -2.84
C ILE A 7 12.58 10.52 -3.16
N LYS A 8 13.82 10.96 -2.97
CA LYS A 8 15.02 10.17 -3.30
C LYS A 8 15.36 9.13 -2.24
N GLY A 9 14.94 9.33 -0.99
CA GLY A 9 15.25 8.45 0.14
C GLY A 9 14.26 7.33 0.36
N ARG A 10 12.96 7.56 0.10
CA ARG A 10 11.91 6.56 0.30
C ARG A 10 12.20 5.25 -0.46
N ARG A 11 11.94 4.13 0.19
CA ARG A 11 12.08 2.77 -0.37
C ARG A 11 10.91 1.89 0.07
N SER A 12 10.68 0.82 -0.68
CA SER A 12 9.81 -0.27 -0.26
C SER A 12 10.50 -1.07 0.84
N VAL A 13 10.05 -0.87 2.07
CA VAL A 13 10.57 -1.56 3.26
C VAL A 13 9.89 -2.92 3.41
N ARG A 14 10.69 -3.96 3.68
CA ARG A 14 10.23 -5.35 3.80
C ARG A 14 10.80 -6.05 5.05
N ALA A 15 11.22 -5.27 6.04
CA ALA A 15 11.65 -5.75 7.34
C ALA A 15 11.33 -4.68 8.39
N TYR A 16 10.52 -5.03 9.37
CA TYR A 16 9.98 -4.12 10.36
C TYR A 16 10.34 -4.58 11.77
N THR A 17 10.43 -3.63 12.71
CA THR A 17 10.47 -3.92 14.14
C THR A 17 9.06 -4.22 14.64
N ASP A 18 8.94 -4.70 15.88
CA ASP A 18 7.65 -4.90 16.53
C ASP A 18 7.06 -3.60 17.12
N GLU A 19 7.79 -2.47 17.01
CA GLU A 19 7.34 -1.18 17.50
C GLU A 19 6.06 -0.75 16.74
N PRO A 20 4.97 -0.43 17.45
CA PRO A 20 3.73 -0.04 16.80
C PRO A 20 3.83 1.38 16.22
N VAL A 21 3.21 1.59 15.07
CA VAL A 21 2.97 2.94 14.56
C VAL A 21 1.98 3.64 15.49
N SER A 22 2.36 4.82 16.02
CA SER A 22 1.50 5.57 16.92
C SER A 22 0.24 6.10 16.19
N LYS A 23 -0.77 6.49 16.96
CA LYS A 23 -1.99 7.06 16.39
C LYS A 23 -1.68 8.37 15.68
N GLU A 24 -0.89 9.22 16.29
CA GLU A 24 -0.50 10.53 15.76
C GLU A 24 0.32 10.41 14.45
N GLN A 25 1.24 9.44 14.40
CA GLN A 25 1.98 9.14 13.16
C GLN A 25 1.04 8.67 12.06
N MET A 26 0.10 7.77 12.38
CA MET A 26 -0.85 7.27 11.40
C MET A 26 -1.77 8.38 10.90
N GLU A 27 -2.33 9.21 11.80
CA GLU A 27 -3.18 10.35 11.43
C GLU A 27 -2.44 11.33 10.50
N ALA A 28 -1.18 11.67 10.81
CA ALA A 28 -0.37 12.53 9.96
C ALA A 28 -0.09 11.91 8.57
N VAL A 29 0.09 10.60 8.50
CA VAL A 29 0.26 9.88 7.23
C VAL A 29 -1.04 9.91 6.41
N LEU A 30 -2.18 9.63 7.02
CA LEU A 30 -3.47 9.66 6.34
C LEU A 30 -3.83 11.07 5.88
N GLU A 31 -3.61 12.09 6.73
CA GLU A 31 -3.81 13.49 6.37
C GLU A 31 -3.01 13.88 5.13
N ALA A 32 -1.74 13.50 5.04
CA ALA A 32 -0.93 13.78 3.84
C ALA A 32 -1.57 13.19 2.57
N GLY A 33 -2.21 12.03 2.66
CA GLY A 33 -2.96 11.42 1.56
C GLY A 33 -4.12 12.29 1.09
N THR A 34 -4.84 12.93 2.00
CA THR A 34 -6.01 13.76 1.64
C THR A 34 -5.64 15.07 0.91
N TRP A 35 -4.37 15.44 0.89
CA TRP A 35 -3.87 16.58 0.10
C TRP A 35 -3.51 16.21 -1.35
N ALA A 36 -3.75 14.99 -1.78
CA ALA A 36 -3.55 14.62 -3.17
C ALA A 36 -4.61 15.26 -4.08
N PRO A 37 -4.27 15.58 -5.34
CA PRO A 37 -5.28 16.01 -6.30
C PRO A 37 -6.23 14.85 -6.62
N THR A 38 -7.50 15.18 -6.93
CA THR A 38 -8.52 14.20 -7.32
C THR A 38 -9.29 14.65 -8.55
N GLY A 39 -9.77 13.70 -9.31
CA GLY A 39 -10.67 13.97 -10.42
C GLY A 39 -11.93 14.70 -9.93
N MET A 40 -12.12 15.94 -10.37
CA MET A 40 -13.25 16.81 -10.02
C MET A 40 -13.42 17.10 -8.51
N GLY A 41 -12.37 16.99 -7.72
CA GLY A 41 -12.42 17.22 -6.27
C GLY A 41 -13.27 16.20 -5.50
N ARG A 42 -13.35 14.94 -5.98
CA ARG A 42 -14.25 13.92 -5.40
C ARG A 42 -13.72 13.29 -4.11
N GLU A 43 -12.41 13.26 -3.89
CA GLU A 43 -11.77 12.68 -2.71
C GLU A 43 -12.31 11.25 -2.39
N PRO A 44 -12.20 10.29 -3.32
CA PRO A 44 -12.96 9.04 -3.26
C PRO A 44 -12.44 8.04 -2.24
N TRP A 45 -11.26 8.27 -1.66
CA TRP A 45 -10.57 7.33 -0.78
C TRP A 45 -11.23 7.21 0.59
N GLN A 46 -11.28 5.97 1.06
CA GLN A 46 -11.60 5.60 2.44
C GLN A 46 -10.49 4.67 2.95
N PHE A 47 -10.13 4.79 4.22
CA PHE A 47 -8.99 4.08 4.77
C PHE A 47 -9.44 3.06 5.82
N ILE A 48 -8.91 1.83 5.73
CA ILE A 48 -9.06 0.81 6.77
C ILE A 48 -7.67 0.48 7.30
N ILE A 49 -7.48 0.64 8.60
CA ILE A 49 -6.21 0.41 9.28
C ILE A 49 -6.32 -0.87 10.10
N ILE A 50 -5.51 -1.86 9.77
CA ILE A 50 -5.50 -3.18 10.39
C ILE A 50 -4.21 -3.35 11.18
N LYS A 51 -4.33 -3.51 12.52
CA LYS A 51 -3.22 -3.78 13.44
C LYS A 51 -3.31 -5.18 14.05
N ASP A 52 -4.42 -5.90 13.81
CA ASP A 52 -4.58 -7.28 14.26
C ASP A 52 -3.66 -8.21 13.45
N LYS A 53 -2.71 -8.85 14.16
CA LYS A 53 -1.72 -9.74 13.54
C LYS A 53 -2.35 -10.96 12.87
N ASN A 54 -3.48 -11.45 13.38
CA ASN A 54 -4.18 -12.61 12.79
C ASN A 54 -4.83 -12.21 11.46
N LEU A 55 -5.42 -11.02 11.39
CA LEU A 55 -6.00 -10.51 10.14
C LEU A 55 -4.91 -10.21 9.10
N ILE A 56 -3.77 -9.64 9.51
CA ILE A 56 -2.62 -9.43 8.59
C ILE A 56 -2.10 -10.78 8.09
N LYS A 57 -2.01 -11.78 8.97
CA LYS A 57 -1.61 -13.14 8.57
C LYS A 57 -2.62 -13.77 7.61
N LEU A 58 -3.92 -13.62 7.87
CA LEU A 58 -4.99 -14.07 6.96
C LEU A 58 -4.82 -13.47 5.56
N VAL A 59 -4.57 -12.15 5.47
CA VAL A 59 -4.29 -11.47 4.20
C VAL A 59 -3.10 -12.08 3.48
N SER A 60 -2.01 -12.34 4.20
CA SER A 60 -0.82 -12.95 3.62
C SER A 60 -1.11 -14.36 3.09
N ASP A 61 -1.75 -15.20 3.89
CA ASP A 61 -2.00 -16.61 3.54
C ASP A 61 -2.99 -16.73 2.36
N GLU A 62 -4.10 -15.99 2.37
CA GLU A 62 -5.07 -15.97 1.28
C GLU A 62 -4.46 -15.41 -0.02
N THR A 63 -3.66 -14.35 0.10
CA THR A 63 -2.95 -13.79 -1.07
C THR A 63 -1.97 -14.80 -1.68
N LYS A 64 -1.19 -15.51 -0.85
CA LYS A 64 -0.28 -16.57 -1.35
C LYS A 64 -1.05 -17.64 -2.12
N GLN A 65 -2.21 -18.07 -1.62
CA GLN A 65 -3.04 -19.06 -2.32
C GLN A 65 -3.52 -18.56 -3.68
N LEU A 66 -4.03 -17.33 -3.74
CA LEU A 66 -4.47 -16.71 -4.99
C LEU A 66 -3.35 -16.54 -6.01
N VAL A 67 -2.16 -16.12 -5.56
CA VAL A 67 -0.99 -15.99 -6.45
C VAL A 67 -0.59 -17.34 -7.03
N LYS A 68 -0.57 -18.39 -6.21
CA LYS A 68 -0.26 -19.77 -6.71
C LYS A 68 -1.24 -20.23 -7.78
N GLN A 69 -2.52 -19.89 -7.63
CA GLN A 69 -3.57 -20.27 -8.59
C GLN A 69 -3.51 -19.41 -9.86
N ALA A 70 -3.38 -18.09 -9.72
CA ALA A 70 -3.45 -17.15 -10.84
C ALA A 70 -2.13 -17.06 -11.63
N MET A 71 -0.99 -17.37 -10.97
CA MET A 71 0.36 -17.20 -11.54
C MET A 71 1.21 -18.47 -11.30
N PRO A 72 0.92 -19.60 -11.95
CA PRO A 72 1.64 -20.86 -11.74
C PRO A 72 3.18 -20.75 -11.78
N PRO A 73 3.80 -19.91 -12.63
CA PRO A 73 5.25 -19.74 -12.62
C PRO A 73 5.83 -19.18 -11.31
N LEU A 74 4.99 -18.58 -10.47
CA LEU A 74 5.39 -18.05 -9.16
C LEU A 74 5.04 -19.02 -8.00
N ALA A 75 4.33 -20.14 -8.27
CA ALA A 75 3.78 -21.00 -7.24
C ALA A 75 4.85 -21.50 -6.25
N GLU A 76 6.02 -21.91 -6.73
CA GLU A 76 7.12 -22.37 -5.89
C GLU A 76 7.58 -21.28 -4.91
N ARG A 77 7.78 -20.05 -5.39
CA ARG A 77 8.19 -18.91 -4.57
C ARG A 77 7.19 -18.59 -3.45
N PHE A 78 5.90 -18.83 -3.69
CA PHE A 78 4.82 -18.56 -2.72
C PHE A 78 4.45 -19.79 -1.88
N SER A 79 5.14 -20.92 -2.07
CA SER A 79 5.00 -22.14 -1.25
C SER A 79 5.99 -22.10 -0.09
N THR A 80 5.84 -21.14 0.81
CA THR A 80 6.71 -20.91 1.97
C THR A 80 5.89 -20.46 3.18
N ASP A 81 6.34 -20.84 4.38
CA ASP A 81 5.76 -20.38 5.65
C ASP A 81 6.20 -18.96 6.01
N VAL A 82 7.25 -18.45 5.36
CA VAL A 82 7.69 -17.07 5.54
C VAL A 82 6.64 -16.10 5.00
N ASP A 83 6.35 -15.06 5.76
CA ASP A 83 5.48 -13.99 5.29
C ASP A 83 6.22 -13.09 4.27
N ILE A 84 6.07 -13.44 2.99
CA ILE A 84 6.63 -12.69 1.85
C ILE A 84 5.60 -11.73 1.22
N ILE A 85 4.41 -11.63 1.79
CA ILE A 85 3.37 -10.68 1.40
C ILE A 85 3.42 -9.47 2.32
N CYS A 86 3.04 -9.62 3.58
CA CYS A 86 2.99 -8.51 4.54
C CYS A 86 4.30 -8.32 5.33
N TYR A 87 5.30 -9.21 5.17
CA TYR A 87 6.63 -9.12 5.77
C TYR A 87 6.60 -8.93 7.29
N ASN A 88 5.60 -9.51 7.97
CA ASN A 88 5.33 -9.34 9.40
C ASN A 88 5.25 -7.85 9.82
N ALA A 89 4.75 -6.99 8.94
CA ALA A 89 4.57 -5.58 9.26
C ALA A 89 3.54 -5.41 10.39
N PRO A 90 3.71 -4.43 11.30
CA PRO A 90 2.79 -4.23 12.42
C PRO A 90 1.45 -3.63 11.99
N THR A 91 1.36 -3.06 10.81
CA THR A 91 0.14 -2.41 10.32
C THR A 91 -0.01 -2.60 8.81
N LEU A 92 -1.22 -2.96 8.41
CA LEU A 92 -1.69 -2.97 7.03
C LEU A 92 -2.73 -1.85 6.86
N VAL A 93 -2.62 -1.09 5.78
CA VAL A 93 -3.58 -0.05 5.40
C VAL A 93 -4.20 -0.44 4.07
N LEU A 94 -5.52 -0.40 4.00
CA LEU A 94 -6.27 -0.57 2.77
C LEU A 94 -6.84 0.79 2.36
N VAL A 95 -6.46 1.28 1.19
CA VAL A 95 -7.16 2.39 0.55
C VAL A 95 -8.28 1.78 -0.27
N CYS A 96 -9.50 2.22 -0.01
CA CYS A 96 -10.70 1.73 -0.65
C CYS A 96 -11.47 2.88 -1.29
N THR A 97 -12.22 2.57 -2.35
CA THR A 97 -13.12 3.52 -3.02
C THR A 97 -14.46 2.85 -3.31
N GLU A 98 -15.47 3.63 -3.61
CA GLU A 98 -16.74 3.09 -4.06
C GLU A 98 -16.58 2.30 -5.37
N LYS A 99 -17.32 1.18 -5.47
CA LYS A 99 -17.45 0.39 -6.69
C LYS A 99 -18.29 1.16 -7.69
N ASP A 100 -17.64 1.85 -8.59
CA ASP A 100 -18.30 2.60 -9.66
C ASP A 100 -17.56 2.35 -10.98
N PRO A 101 -18.11 1.54 -11.90
CA PRO A 101 -17.46 1.23 -13.17
C PRO A 101 -17.10 2.47 -14.00
N GLN A 102 -17.87 3.54 -13.89
CA GLN A 102 -17.61 4.79 -14.61
C GLN A 102 -16.35 5.50 -14.09
N TRP A 103 -16.09 5.40 -12.79
CA TRP A 103 -15.00 6.11 -12.11
C TRP A 103 -13.85 5.20 -11.66
N ALA A 104 -13.94 3.89 -11.88
CA ALA A 104 -12.97 2.93 -11.36
C ALA A 104 -11.51 3.31 -11.66
N ASN A 105 -11.20 3.67 -12.91
CA ASN A 105 -9.86 4.07 -13.29
C ASN A 105 -9.42 5.39 -12.63
N VAL A 106 -10.32 6.36 -12.51
CA VAL A 106 -10.03 7.65 -11.88
C VAL A 106 -9.84 7.45 -10.37
N ASN A 107 -10.72 6.69 -9.73
CA ASN A 107 -10.63 6.35 -8.31
C ASN A 107 -9.30 5.63 -7.98
N LEU A 108 -8.87 4.71 -8.85
CA LEU A 108 -7.58 4.05 -8.70
C LEU A 108 -6.40 5.03 -8.81
N LEU A 109 -6.41 5.92 -9.80
CA LEU A 109 -5.36 6.94 -9.98
C LEU A 109 -5.32 7.91 -8.80
N ASP A 110 -6.48 8.41 -8.35
CA ASP A 110 -6.59 9.27 -7.18
C ASP A 110 -6.04 8.57 -5.93
N SER A 111 -6.38 7.28 -5.73
CA SER A 111 -5.84 6.47 -4.61
C SER A 111 -4.32 6.31 -4.68
N VAL A 112 -3.75 6.14 -5.87
CA VAL A 112 -2.29 6.03 -6.07
C VAL A 112 -1.59 7.35 -5.72
N LEU A 113 -2.14 8.48 -6.16
CA LEU A 113 -1.61 9.81 -5.82
C LEU A 113 -1.65 10.07 -4.32
N ALA A 114 -2.78 9.75 -3.67
CA ALA A 114 -2.92 9.85 -2.21
C ALA A 114 -1.89 8.94 -1.50
N THR A 115 -1.72 7.72 -1.98
CA THR A 115 -0.79 6.75 -1.38
C THR A 115 0.67 7.22 -1.48
N GLU A 116 1.10 7.83 -2.58
CA GLU A 116 2.48 8.34 -2.65
C GLU A 116 2.70 9.51 -1.68
N ASN A 117 1.74 10.42 -1.49
CA ASN A 117 1.82 11.44 -0.44
C ASN A 117 1.96 10.81 0.94
N MET A 118 1.17 9.76 1.25
CA MET A 118 1.28 9.00 2.49
C MET A 118 2.66 8.36 2.65
N PHE A 119 3.24 7.82 1.59
CA PHE A 119 4.56 7.19 1.62
C PHE A 119 5.68 8.21 1.89
N LEU A 120 5.60 9.38 1.29
CA LEU A 120 6.55 10.47 1.53
C LEU A 120 6.46 10.96 2.98
N LYS A 121 5.24 11.12 3.50
CA LYS A 121 5.02 11.53 4.88
C LYS A 121 5.49 10.47 5.88
N ALA A 122 5.21 9.20 5.61
CA ALA A 122 5.72 8.10 6.42
C ALA A 122 7.25 8.12 6.49
N TYR A 123 7.92 8.29 5.34
CA TYR A 123 9.38 8.41 5.29
C TYR A 123 9.91 9.61 6.09
N GLU A 124 9.26 10.77 6.00
CA GLU A 124 9.60 11.95 6.80
C GLU A 124 9.55 11.68 8.30
N LEU A 125 8.55 10.87 8.74
CA LEU A 125 8.37 10.44 10.13
C LEU A 125 9.28 9.27 10.55
N GLY A 126 10.19 8.82 9.68
CA GLY A 126 11.08 7.68 9.97
C GLY A 126 10.42 6.31 9.82
N LEU A 127 9.20 6.26 9.28
CA LEU A 127 8.48 5.02 9.00
C LEU A 127 8.85 4.46 7.62
N GLY A 128 8.69 3.14 7.48
CA GLY A 128 8.83 2.44 6.22
C GLY A 128 7.50 1.97 5.68
N THR A 129 7.32 2.02 4.37
CA THR A 129 6.11 1.56 3.67
C THR A 129 6.46 0.60 2.55
N CYS A 130 5.50 -0.25 2.18
CA CYS A 130 5.59 -1.04 0.95
C CYS A 130 4.20 -1.27 0.36
N TYR A 131 4.03 -0.97 -0.92
CA TYR A 131 2.82 -1.32 -1.67
C TYR A 131 2.71 -2.83 -1.88
N MET A 132 1.53 -3.38 -1.65
CA MET A 132 1.23 -4.82 -1.66
C MET A 132 0.36 -5.22 -2.86
N GLY A 133 0.91 -5.09 -4.08
CA GLY A 133 0.15 -5.29 -5.32
C GLY A 133 -0.63 -6.61 -5.40
N PHE A 134 -0.06 -7.72 -4.93
CA PHE A 134 -0.75 -9.01 -4.95
C PHE A 134 -1.96 -9.08 -4.03
N VAL A 135 -2.00 -8.27 -2.97
CA VAL A 135 -3.14 -8.21 -2.04
C VAL A 135 -4.42 -7.75 -2.74
N GLN A 136 -4.32 -7.00 -3.84
CA GLN A 136 -5.48 -6.63 -4.66
C GLN A 136 -6.26 -7.84 -5.21
N LEU A 137 -5.64 -9.00 -5.34
CA LEU A 137 -6.34 -10.24 -5.73
C LEU A 137 -7.46 -10.61 -4.75
N LEU A 138 -7.40 -10.14 -3.51
CA LEU A 138 -8.46 -10.33 -2.52
C LEU A 138 -9.77 -9.64 -2.87
N ASN A 139 -9.81 -8.72 -3.83
CA ASN A 139 -11.06 -8.19 -4.38
C ASN A 139 -11.96 -9.31 -4.98
N ASN A 140 -11.37 -10.46 -5.33
CA ASN A 140 -12.09 -11.65 -5.77
C ASN A 140 -12.54 -12.58 -4.60
N LYS A 141 -12.32 -12.15 -3.35
CA LYS A 141 -12.65 -12.90 -2.12
C LYS A 141 -13.49 -12.02 -1.17
N PRO A 142 -14.78 -11.78 -1.49
CA PRO A 142 -15.64 -10.89 -0.70
C PRO A 142 -15.75 -11.28 0.77
N GLU A 143 -15.68 -12.58 1.08
CA GLU A 143 -15.70 -13.09 2.43
C GLU A 143 -14.45 -12.66 3.23
N VAL A 144 -13.27 -12.62 2.60
CA VAL A 144 -12.04 -12.12 3.22
C VAL A 144 -12.14 -10.62 3.44
N LEU A 145 -12.60 -9.86 2.44
CA LEU A 145 -12.76 -8.41 2.55
C LEU A 145 -13.73 -8.03 3.68
N ARG A 146 -14.85 -8.76 3.85
CA ARG A 146 -15.77 -8.55 4.98
C ARG A 146 -15.09 -8.76 6.33
N ASN A 147 -14.28 -9.81 6.46
CA ASN A 147 -13.49 -10.06 7.69
C ASN A 147 -12.49 -8.94 7.99
N LEU A 148 -12.00 -8.25 6.97
CA LEU A 148 -11.12 -7.08 7.09
C LEU A 148 -11.89 -5.77 7.35
N GLY A 149 -13.22 -5.81 7.40
CA GLY A 149 -14.08 -4.64 7.61
C GLY A 149 -14.32 -3.80 6.36
N VAL A 150 -14.05 -4.33 5.16
CA VAL A 150 -14.34 -3.62 3.90
C VAL A 150 -15.85 -3.72 3.60
N PRO A 151 -16.60 -2.60 3.55
CA PRO A 151 -18.00 -2.59 3.16
C PRO A 151 -18.22 -3.15 1.74
N GLU A 152 -19.38 -3.77 1.51
CA GLU A 152 -19.67 -4.44 0.22
C GLU A 152 -19.72 -3.48 -0.99
N ASN A 153 -20.05 -2.21 -0.75
CA ASN A 153 -20.05 -1.17 -1.78
C ASN A 153 -18.66 -0.61 -2.10
N LEU A 154 -17.62 -1.02 -1.34
CA LEU A 154 -16.25 -0.59 -1.58
C LEU A 154 -15.41 -1.68 -2.24
N GLU A 155 -14.40 -1.25 -2.98
CA GLU A 155 -13.30 -2.08 -3.45
C GLU A 155 -11.96 -1.56 -2.91
N MET A 156 -11.04 -2.46 -2.66
CA MET A 156 -9.69 -2.13 -2.25
C MET A 156 -8.85 -1.74 -3.48
N THR A 157 -8.41 -0.48 -3.52
CA THR A 157 -7.61 0.05 -4.63
C THR A 157 -6.11 -0.06 -4.39
N VAL A 158 -5.62 0.38 -3.21
CA VAL A 158 -4.19 0.37 -2.89
C VAL A 158 -3.94 -0.17 -1.48
N PRO A 159 -3.60 -1.46 -1.33
CA PRO A 159 -3.14 -2.00 -0.06
C PRO A 159 -1.65 -1.69 0.15
N PHE A 160 -1.27 -1.30 1.37
CA PHE A 160 0.13 -1.13 1.73
C PHE A 160 0.39 -1.45 3.21
N ILE A 161 1.62 -1.82 3.52
CA ILE A 161 2.08 -2.04 4.89
C ILE A 161 2.93 -0.87 5.35
N ILE A 162 2.91 -0.61 6.68
CA ILE A 162 3.65 0.48 7.32
C ILE A 162 4.14 0.05 8.70
N GLY A 163 5.33 0.52 9.09
CA GLY A 163 5.93 0.24 10.38
C GLY A 163 7.32 0.87 10.51
N HIS A 164 7.97 0.65 11.66
CA HIS A 164 9.34 1.09 11.88
C HIS A 164 10.30 0.13 11.18
N PRO A 165 11.18 0.62 10.25
CA PRO A 165 12.09 -0.25 9.51
C PRO A 165 13.19 -0.82 10.42
N LYS A 166 13.52 -2.12 10.29
CA LYS A 166 14.62 -2.75 11.03
C LYS A 166 15.99 -2.17 10.71
N SER A 167 16.15 -1.63 9.51
CA SER A 167 17.42 -1.04 9.06
C SER A 167 17.17 0.12 8.11
N LYS A 168 18.12 1.04 8.09
CA LYS A 168 18.09 2.17 7.15
C LYS A 168 18.26 1.64 5.73
N GLN A 169 17.35 2.01 4.86
CA GLN A 169 17.39 1.61 3.45
C GLN A 169 18.40 2.45 2.68
N GLY A 170 19.22 1.81 1.85
CA GLY A 170 20.15 2.50 0.95
C GLY A 170 19.42 3.27 -0.17
N ARG A 171 20.07 4.28 -0.73
CA ARG A 171 19.57 4.95 -1.94
C ARG A 171 19.64 3.98 -3.11
N GLY A 172 18.54 3.86 -3.85
CA GLY A 172 18.52 3.11 -5.10
C GLY A 172 19.01 3.98 -6.26
N GLU A 173 19.61 3.33 -7.23
CA GLU A 173 19.92 3.97 -8.51
C GLU A 173 18.65 4.17 -9.32
N ARG A 174 18.62 5.23 -10.12
CA ARG A 174 17.55 5.53 -11.08
C ARG A 174 18.18 5.93 -12.40
N GLN A 175 17.55 5.49 -13.47
CA GLN A 175 17.91 5.95 -14.80
C GLN A 175 17.53 7.42 -14.98
N LYS A 176 18.23 8.11 -15.88
CA LYS A 176 17.84 9.46 -16.29
C LYS A 176 16.46 9.44 -16.94
N PRO A 177 15.68 10.53 -16.85
CA PRO A 177 14.41 10.62 -17.56
C PRO A 177 14.60 10.38 -19.07
N ASN A 178 13.79 9.48 -19.63
CA ASN A 178 13.78 9.22 -21.06
C ASN A 178 12.72 10.12 -21.72
N VAL A 179 13.15 11.24 -22.26
CA VAL A 179 12.28 12.17 -22.99
C VAL A 179 12.33 11.86 -24.46
N LEU A 180 11.24 11.31 -25.02
CA LEU A 180 11.18 10.94 -26.42
C LEU A 180 11.21 12.14 -27.37
N LYS A 181 10.56 13.26 -27.00
CA LYS A 181 10.46 14.43 -27.85
C LYS A 181 10.14 15.70 -27.06
N TRP A 182 10.74 16.80 -27.46
CA TRP A 182 10.36 18.15 -27.09
C TRP A 182 9.65 18.78 -28.29
N ILE A 183 8.35 19.10 -28.14
CA ILE A 183 7.57 19.82 -29.19
C ILE A 183 7.47 21.26 -28.75
N LYS A 184 7.97 22.17 -29.61
CA LYS A 184 7.91 23.63 -29.40
C LYS A 184 6.82 24.21 -30.25
#